data_e97ab8deca878cde969ab294e7d4f235
#
_entry.id   e97ab8deca878cde969ab294e7d4f235
#
_cell.length_a   1.000
_cell.length_b   1.000
_cell.length_c   1.000
_cell.angle_alpha   90.00
_cell.angle_beta   90.00
_cell.angle_gamma   90.00
#
_symmetry.space_group_name_H-M   'P 1'
#
loop_
_entity.id
_entity.type
_entity.pdbx_description
1 polymer ?
#
loop_
_entity_poly.entity_id
_entity_poly.type
_entity_poly.pdbx_seq_one_letter_code
_entity_poly.pdbx_strand_id
1 'polypeptide(L)'
;MPDIATTPMPTDSSADVEHELSGQLRADVRLLSTLLGKVLRESGSPRLFEDVEALRHATIRAYRDPSREVFEDAAAIADSFTVQRADEVARAFTVYFHLVNLAEEQQRVRLVQEGRPEIEGDTDTLPKAFARLREEVGEDEAQARFQNLRFHPVFTAHPTEARRRAVSSSIRRLSELLAERTAVEADAAAQRRITRRLMEEIDTLWRTSPVRTTKP
;
A
#
# COMPACT_ATOMS: atom_id res chain seq x y z
N MET A 1 19.28 37.38 -14.50
CA MET A 1 18.37 36.47 -13.81
C MET A 1 17.62 35.67 -14.85
N PRO A 2 17.87 34.37 -15.01
CA PRO A 2 17.13 33.56 -15.99
C PRO A 2 15.79 33.16 -15.43
N ASP A 3 14.75 33.29 -16.25
CA ASP A 3 13.39 32.89 -16.07
C ASP A 3 13.27 31.39 -15.73
N ILE A 4 12.70 31.09 -14.60
CA ILE A 4 12.34 29.70 -14.25
C ILE A 4 11.02 29.40 -14.98
N ALA A 5 11.14 28.72 -16.11
CA ALA A 5 10.01 28.17 -16.83
C ALA A 5 9.22 27.23 -15.90
N THR A 6 8.02 27.65 -15.52
CA THR A 6 7.05 26.84 -14.80
C THR A 6 6.60 25.71 -15.72
N THR A 7 7.12 24.52 -15.50
CA THR A 7 6.61 23.30 -16.13
C THR A 7 5.20 23.05 -15.59
N PRO A 8 4.16 22.97 -16.42
CA PRO A 8 2.82 22.65 -15.95
C PRO A 8 2.82 21.21 -15.39
N MET A 9 2.34 21.07 -14.16
CA MET A 9 2.01 19.77 -13.58
C MET A 9 0.96 19.06 -14.45
N PRO A 10 1.06 17.75 -14.68
CA PRO A 10 0.06 17.03 -15.44
C PRO A 10 -1.27 17.10 -14.70
N THR A 11 -2.20 17.84 -15.25
CA THR A 11 -3.61 17.81 -14.90
C THR A 11 -4.21 16.55 -15.47
N ASP A 12 -4.90 15.83 -14.62
CA ASP A 12 -5.76 14.70 -14.95
C ASP A 12 -5.14 13.31 -14.71
N SER A 13 -5.32 12.76 -13.50
CA SER A 13 -5.16 11.31 -13.32
C SER A 13 -5.84 10.70 -12.08
N SER A 14 -6.56 11.46 -11.24
CA SER A 14 -7.12 10.80 -10.04
C SER A 14 -8.38 9.96 -10.32
N ALA A 15 -9.14 10.29 -11.37
CA ALA A 15 -10.27 9.48 -11.83
C ALA A 15 -9.79 8.26 -12.63
N ASP A 16 -8.70 8.42 -13.40
CA ASP A 16 -8.11 7.35 -14.21
C ASP A 16 -7.34 6.34 -13.34
N VAL A 17 -6.67 6.77 -12.27
CA VAL A 17 -5.98 5.86 -11.33
C VAL A 17 -6.97 4.95 -10.60
N GLU A 18 -8.18 5.42 -10.26
CA GLU A 18 -9.23 4.56 -9.71
C GLU A 18 -9.77 3.56 -10.75
N HIS A 19 -9.66 3.84 -12.04
CA HIS A 19 -10.09 2.94 -13.12
C HIS A 19 -9.05 1.87 -13.45
N GLU A 20 -7.77 2.11 -13.18
CA GLU A 20 -6.67 1.18 -13.46
C GLU A 20 -6.47 0.10 -12.39
N LEU A 21 -6.95 0.30 -11.15
CA LEU A 21 -6.84 -0.72 -10.13
C LEU A 21 -7.70 -1.94 -10.47
N SER A 22 -7.10 -3.13 -10.49
CA SER A 22 -7.86 -4.37 -10.70
C SER A 22 -9.02 -4.48 -9.72
N GLY A 23 -10.14 -5.06 -10.17
CA GLY A 23 -11.33 -5.25 -9.31
C GLY A 23 -10.99 -5.97 -7.99
N GLN A 24 -10.03 -6.90 -8.03
CA GLN A 24 -9.59 -7.67 -6.88
C GLN A 24 -8.81 -6.81 -5.88
N LEU A 25 -7.88 -5.98 -6.35
CA LEU A 25 -7.13 -5.05 -5.48
C LEU A 25 -8.10 -4.11 -4.75
N ARG A 26 -9.07 -3.53 -5.47
CA ARG A 26 -10.10 -2.68 -4.85
C ARG A 26 -10.92 -3.43 -3.79
N ALA A 27 -11.26 -4.69 -4.05
CA ALA A 27 -11.99 -5.52 -3.10
C ALA A 27 -11.17 -5.79 -1.83
N ASP A 28 -9.88 -6.11 -1.96
CA ASP A 28 -8.99 -6.37 -0.84
C ASP A 28 -8.74 -5.11 0.00
N VAL A 29 -8.46 -3.97 -0.64
CA VAL A 29 -8.31 -2.68 0.06
C VAL A 29 -9.61 -2.32 0.80
N ARG A 30 -10.77 -2.48 0.17
CA ARG A 30 -12.06 -2.21 0.81
C ARG A 30 -12.32 -3.13 2.00
N LEU A 31 -12.01 -4.42 1.87
CA LEU A 31 -12.14 -5.40 2.96
C LEU A 31 -11.29 -4.98 4.15
N LEU A 32 -9.98 -4.79 3.92
CA LEU A 32 -9.02 -4.47 4.98
C LEU A 32 -9.32 -3.13 5.66
N SER A 33 -9.70 -2.12 4.88
CA SER A 33 -10.12 -0.81 5.42
C SER A 33 -11.40 -0.92 6.26
N THR A 34 -12.36 -1.74 5.83
CA THR A 34 -13.60 -1.99 6.60
C THR A 34 -13.29 -2.68 7.93
N LEU A 35 -12.40 -3.67 7.91
CA LEU A 35 -11.99 -4.38 9.14
C LEU A 35 -11.22 -3.45 10.08
N LEU A 36 -10.31 -2.63 9.57
CA LEU A 36 -9.63 -1.62 10.38
C LEU A 36 -10.62 -0.63 10.99
N GLY A 37 -11.59 -0.14 10.21
CA GLY A 37 -12.64 0.74 10.72
C GLY A 37 -13.45 0.12 11.88
N LYS A 38 -13.71 -1.19 11.85
CA LYS A 38 -14.34 -1.92 12.97
C LYS A 38 -13.41 -1.96 14.18
N VAL A 39 -12.15 -2.31 13.99
CA VAL A 39 -11.15 -2.35 15.06
C VAL A 39 -11.01 -0.99 15.73
N LEU A 40 -10.95 0.11 14.96
CA LEU A 40 -10.85 1.46 15.52
C LEU A 40 -12.08 1.85 16.36
N ARG A 41 -13.29 1.40 15.97
CA ARG A 41 -14.51 1.63 16.78
C ARG A 41 -14.56 0.79 18.05
N GLU A 42 -14.08 -0.46 18.00
CA GLU A 42 -14.17 -1.40 19.10
C GLU A 42 -13.02 -1.27 20.10
N SER A 43 -11.81 -0.97 19.59
CA SER A 43 -10.56 -1.00 20.35
C SER A 43 -9.87 0.37 20.45
N GLY A 44 -10.33 1.36 19.69
CA GLY A 44 -9.83 2.73 19.74
C GLY A 44 -10.45 3.54 20.88
N SER A 45 -9.88 4.71 21.14
CA SER A 45 -10.46 5.68 22.05
C SER A 45 -11.77 6.28 21.47
N PRO A 46 -12.65 6.85 22.30
CA PRO A 46 -13.91 7.43 21.84
C PRO A 46 -13.71 8.42 20.70
N ARG A 47 -14.52 8.32 19.64
CA ARG A 47 -14.50 9.16 18.44
C ARG A 47 -13.23 9.07 17.57
N LEU A 48 -12.30 8.13 17.83
CA LEU A 48 -11.10 8.00 17.01
C LEU A 48 -11.43 7.70 15.55
N PHE A 49 -12.38 6.81 15.32
CA PHE A 49 -12.80 6.44 13.97
C PHE A 49 -13.36 7.64 13.20
N GLU A 50 -14.20 8.45 13.86
CA GLU A 50 -14.79 9.66 13.27
C GLU A 50 -13.71 10.70 12.92
N ASP A 51 -12.74 10.91 13.80
CA ASP A 51 -11.63 11.84 13.58
C ASP A 51 -10.73 11.39 12.42
N VAL A 52 -10.43 10.09 12.33
CA VAL A 52 -9.68 9.49 11.21
C VAL A 52 -10.44 9.69 9.89
N GLU A 53 -11.74 9.40 9.86
CA GLU A 53 -12.55 9.56 8.65
C GLU A 53 -12.71 11.04 8.25
N ALA A 54 -12.88 11.93 9.22
CA ALA A 54 -12.95 13.37 8.96
C ALA A 54 -11.66 13.87 8.28
N LEU A 55 -10.49 13.53 8.84
CA LEU A 55 -9.20 13.92 8.26
C LEU A 55 -8.97 13.26 6.89
N ARG A 56 -9.30 11.97 6.75
CA ARG A 56 -9.19 11.26 5.46
C ARG A 56 -10.02 11.92 4.38
N HIS A 57 -11.28 12.24 4.66
CA HIS A 57 -12.16 12.91 3.70
C HIS A 57 -11.66 14.31 3.34
N ALA A 58 -11.19 15.08 4.32
CA ALA A 58 -10.64 16.42 4.07
C ALA A 58 -9.37 16.33 3.19
N THR A 59 -8.47 15.38 3.47
CA THR A 59 -7.25 15.18 2.69
C THR A 59 -7.55 14.75 1.26
N ILE A 60 -8.53 13.85 1.05
CA ILE A 60 -8.95 13.44 -0.31
C ILE A 60 -9.53 14.65 -1.07
N ARG A 61 -10.34 15.51 -0.41
CA ARG A 61 -10.83 16.73 -1.06
C ARG A 61 -9.68 17.66 -1.44
N ALA A 62 -8.71 17.89 -0.53
CA ALA A 62 -7.54 18.72 -0.79
C ALA A 62 -6.65 18.19 -1.92
N TYR A 63 -6.60 16.87 -2.10
CA TYR A 63 -5.88 16.26 -3.22
C TYR A 63 -6.61 16.46 -4.57
N ARG A 64 -7.95 16.41 -4.57
CA ARG A 64 -8.78 16.62 -5.78
C ARG A 64 -8.91 18.08 -6.16
N ASP A 65 -8.94 18.95 -5.18
CA ASP A 65 -8.99 20.41 -5.33
C ASP A 65 -7.85 21.03 -4.51
N PRO A 66 -6.67 21.26 -5.15
CA PRO A 66 -5.49 21.78 -4.48
C PRO A 66 -5.59 23.27 -4.17
N SER A 67 -6.80 23.84 -4.04
CA SER A 67 -6.99 25.19 -3.59
C SER A 67 -6.50 25.37 -2.16
N ARG A 68 -6.01 26.57 -1.87
CA ARG A 68 -5.51 26.92 -0.52
C ARG A 68 -6.57 26.74 0.56
N GLU A 69 -7.80 27.08 0.27
CA GLU A 69 -8.93 27.00 1.20
C GLU A 69 -9.20 25.55 1.62
N VAL A 70 -9.28 24.62 0.65
CA VAL A 70 -9.52 23.18 0.93
C VAL A 70 -8.35 22.54 1.68
N PHE A 71 -7.12 23.00 1.42
CA PHE A 71 -5.95 22.57 2.19
C PHE A 71 -5.98 23.09 3.63
N GLU A 72 -6.35 24.37 3.84
CA GLU A 72 -6.50 24.99 5.16
C GLU A 72 -7.59 24.29 5.99
N ASP A 73 -8.68 23.83 5.38
CA ASP A 73 -9.71 23.01 6.03
C ASP A 73 -9.13 21.67 6.57
N ALA A 74 -8.34 20.98 5.77
CA ALA A 74 -7.70 19.73 6.20
C ALA A 74 -6.68 19.99 7.32
N ALA A 75 -5.89 21.06 7.22
CA ALA A 75 -4.94 21.47 8.24
C ALA A 75 -5.65 21.83 9.55
N ALA A 76 -6.76 22.58 9.50
CA ALA A 76 -7.53 22.96 10.68
C ALA A 76 -8.06 21.74 11.46
N ILE A 77 -8.46 20.66 10.76
CA ILE A 77 -8.85 19.40 11.42
C ILE A 77 -7.66 18.83 12.18
N ALA A 78 -6.49 18.73 11.54
CA ALA A 78 -5.28 18.19 12.17
C ALA A 78 -4.84 19.06 13.37
N ASP A 79 -4.88 20.38 13.25
CA ASP A 79 -4.52 21.33 14.31
C ASP A 79 -5.50 21.29 15.50
N SER A 80 -6.73 20.83 15.29
CA SER A 80 -7.71 20.67 16.37
C SER A 80 -7.41 19.51 17.31
N PHE A 81 -6.52 18.58 16.92
CA PHE A 81 -6.19 17.43 17.71
C PHE A 81 -5.23 17.76 18.86
N THR A 82 -5.48 17.18 20.02
CA THR A 82 -4.45 17.12 21.06
C THR A 82 -3.29 16.24 20.57
N VAL A 83 -2.10 16.41 21.16
CA VAL A 83 -0.93 15.59 20.81
C VAL A 83 -1.24 14.08 20.93
N GLN A 84 -1.96 13.69 21.98
CA GLN A 84 -2.37 12.28 22.15
C GLN A 84 -3.31 11.82 21.03
N ARG A 85 -4.29 12.66 20.64
CA ARG A 85 -5.20 12.35 19.54
C ARG A 85 -4.46 12.28 18.20
N ALA A 86 -3.55 13.18 17.95
CA ALA A 86 -2.72 13.20 16.75
C ALA A 86 -1.88 11.91 16.63
N ASP A 87 -1.31 11.42 17.75
CA ASP A 87 -0.58 10.14 17.79
C ASP A 87 -1.49 8.94 17.43
N GLU A 88 -2.71 8.89 18.01
CA GLU A 88 -3.67 7.82 17.70
C GLU A 88 -4.11 7.87 16.22
N VAL A 89 -4.40 9.04 15.67
CA VAL A 89 -4.77 9.24 14.27
C VAL A 89 -3.61 8.86 13.34
N ALA A 90 -2.39 9.31 13.63
CA ALA A 90 -1.20 8.95 12.86
C ALA A 90 -0.95 7.44 12.87
N ARG A 91 -1.16 6.78 14.02
CA ARG A 91 -1.08 5.32 14.13
C ARG A 91 -2.14 4.63 13.26
N ALA A 92 -3.38 5.12 13.25
CA ALA A 92 -4.44 4.56 12.42
C ALA A 92 -4.09 4.64 10.93
N PHE A 93 -3.56 5.77 10.46
CA PHE A 93 -3.05 5.89 9.09
C PHE A 93 -1.85 4.99 8.82
N THR A 94 -0.94 4.82 9.78
CA THR A 94 0.21 3.90 9.63
C THR A 94 -0.28 2.46 9.41
N VAL A 95 -1.24 2.00 10.21
CA VAL A 95 -1.85 0.67 10.03
C VAL A 95 -2.57 0.59 8.68
N TYR A 96 -3.34 1.60 8.30
CA TYR A 96 -4.01 1.66 7.00
C TYR A 96 -3.03 1.50 5.83
N PHE A 97 -1.92 2.23 5.82
CA PHE A 97 -0.91 2.11 4.76
C PHE A 97 -0.22 0.75 4.75
N HIS A 98 0.01 0.12 5.90
CA HIS A 98 0.50 -1.26 5.93
C HIS A 98 -0.48 -2.23 5.24
N LEU A 99 -1.78 -2.05 5.44
CA LEU A 99 -2.82 -2.89 4.84
C LEU A 99 -2.96 -2.64 3.33
N VAL A 100 -2.86 -1.39 2.87
CA VAL A 100 -2.89 -1.05 1.44
C VAL A 100 -1.67 -1.64 0.73
N ASN A 101 -0.46 -1.40 1.25
CA ASN A 101 0.77 -1.96 0.67
C ASN A 101 0.72 -3.49 0.60
N LEU A 102 0.12 -4.13 1.62
CA LEU A 102 -0.08 -5.57 1.62
C LEU A 102 -1.01 -6.04 0.50
N ALA A 103 -2.13 -5.33 0.28
CA ALA A 103 -3.06 -5.65 -0.80
C ALA A 103 -2.39 -5.48 -2.18
N GLU A 104 -1.59 -4.43 -2.38
CA GLU A 104 -0.81 -4.20 -3.60
C GLU A 104 0.22 -5.31 -3.83
N GLU A 105 0.95 -5.71 -2.79
CA GLU A 105 1.91 -6.82 -2.86
C GLU A 105 1.22 -8.13 -3.27
N GLN A 106 0.08 -8.45 -2.66
CA GLN A 106 -0.71 -9.63 -3.01
C GLN A 106 -1.22 -9.57 -4.45
N GLN A 107 -1.60 -8.39 -4.93
CA GLN A 107 -1.99 -8.22 -6.33
C GLN A 107 -0.83 -8.49 -7.29
N ARG A 108 0.36 -8.01 -6.99
CA ARG A 108 1.57 -8.31 -7.79
C ARG A 108 1.87 -9.81 -7.83
N VAL A 109 1.77 -10.49 -6.69
CA VAL A 109 1.96 -11.94 -6.61
C VAL A 109 0.93 -12.67 -7.49
N ARG A 110 -0.35 -12.30 -7.44
CA ARG A 110 -1.39 -12.88 -8.30
C ARG A 110 -1.10 -12.69 -9.78
N LEU A 111 -0.75 -11.47 -10.20
CA LEU A 111 -0.41 -11.19 -11.60
C LEU A 111 0.76 -12.03 -12.11
N VAL A 112 1.78 -12.23 -11.28
CA VAL A 112 2.91 -13.10 -11.61
C VAL A 112 2.47 -14.56 -11.74
N GLN A 113 1.64 -15.06 -10.81
CA GLN A 113 1.12 -16.44 -10.84
C GLN A 113 0.21 -16.71 -12.04
N GLU A 114 -0.56 -15.71 -12.47
CA GLU A 114 -1.41 -15.77 -13.67
C GLU A 114 -0.62 -15.64 -14.99
N GLY A 115 0.69 -15.51 -14.92
CA GLY A 115 1.54 -15.28 -16.11
C GLY A 115 1.30 -13.91 -16.76
N ARG A 116 0.73 -12.96 -16.01
CA ARG A 116 0.45 -11.58 -16.42
C ARG A 116 1.33 -10.59 -15.65
N PRO A 117 2.66 -10.67 -15.76
CA PRO A 117 3.56 -9.75 -15.06
C PRO A 117 3.46 -8.31 -15.57
N GLU A 118 2.67 -8.09 -16.61
CA GLU A 118 2.50 -6.79 -17.25
C GLU A 118 1.48 -5.95 -16.47
N ILE A 119 1.95 -5.27 -15.45
CA ILE A 119 1.30 -4.02 -15.03
C ILE A 119 1.54 -3.04 -16.18
N GLU A 120 0.49 -2.48 -16.78
CA GLU A 120 0.63 -1.42 -17.78
C GLU A 120 1.58 -0.35 -17.23
N GLY A 121 2.68 -0.12 -17.96
CA GLY A 121 3.75 0.79 -17.56
C GLY A 121 5.02 0.12 -17.01
N ASP A 122 5.01 -1.14 -16.60
CA ASP A 122 6.23 -1.83 -16.17
C ASP A 122 6.99 -2.36 -17.41
N THR A 123 7.90 -1.53 -17.91
CA THR A 123 8.78 -1.84 -19.04
C THR A 123 9.92 -2.78 -18.65
N ASP A 124 10.07 -3.10 -17.37
CA ASP A 124 11.28 -3.71 -16.82
C ASP A 124 11.18 -5.23 -16.58
N THR A 125 10.32 -5.93 -17.35
CA THR A 125 10.33 -7.39 -17.29
C THR A 125 11.47 -7.97 -18.14
N LEU A 126 12.07 -9.07 -17.68
CA LEU A 126 13.15 -9.74 -18.39
C LEU A 126 12.79 -10.10 -19.85
N PRO A 127 11.59 -10.63 -20.17
CA PRO A 127 11.19 -10.86 -21.55
C PRO A 127 11.15 -9.60 -22.40
N LYS A 128 10.65 -8.48 -21.87
CA LYS A 128 10.60 -7.21 -22.59
C LYS A 128 12.00 -6.62 -22.79
N ALA A 129 12.85 -6.69 -21.75
CA ALA A 129 14.24 -6.27 -21.86
C ALA A 129 14.99 -7.07 -22.94
N PHE A 130 14.75 -8.38 -23.00
CA PHE A 130 15.36 -9.24 -24.03
C PHE A 130 14.79 -8.95 -25.42
N ALA A 131 13.48 -8.72 -25.57
CA ALA A 131 12.87 -8.34 -26.85
C ALA A 131 13.47 -7.03 -27.36
N ARG A 132 13.59 -6.03 -26.50
CA ARG A 132 14.21 -4.74 -26.84
C ARG A 132 15.68 -4.91 -27.23
N LEU A 133 16.44 -5.71 -26.48
CA LEU A 133 17.83 -6.02 -26.81
C LEU A 133 17.95 -6.68 -28.21
N ARG A 134 17.04 -7.62 -28.54
CA ARG A 134 17.01 -8.24 -29.87
C ARG A 134 16.76 -7.22 -31.00
N GLU A 135 15.86 -6.26 -30.78
CA GLU A 135 15.58 -5.21 -31.74
C GLU A 135 16.78 -4.29 -31.97
N GLU A 136 17.55 -4.00 -30.90
CA GLU A 136 18.71 -3.11 -30.95
C GLU A 136 19.97 -3.74 -31.58
N VAL A 137 20.26 -4.99 -31.24
CA VAL A 137 21.56 -5.61 -31.62
C VAL A 137 21.43 -6.87 -32.51
N GLY A 138 20.21 -7.34 -32.78
CA GLY A 138 19.94 -8.59 -33.50
C GLY A 138 19.94 -9.82 -32.61
N GLU A 139 19.41 -10.94 -33.15
CA GLU A 139 19.17 -12.17 -32.39
C GLU A 139 20.47 -12.79 -31.81
N ASP A 140 21.48 -12.97 -32.65
CA ASP A 140 22.72 -13.67 -32.27
C ASP A 140 23.49 -12.93 -31.19
N GLU A 141 23.62 -11.61 -31.33
CA GLU A 141 24.30 -10.76 -30.35
C GLU A 141 23.49 -10.65 -29.05
N ALA A 142 22.16 -10.53 -29.14
CA ALA A 142 21.30 -10.53 -27.96
C ALA A 142 21.42 -11.83 -27.18
N GLN A 143 21.44 -12.97 -27.86
CA GLN A 143 21.61 -14.28 -27.21
C GLN A 143 23.00 -14.41 -26.57
N ALA A 144 24.05 -13.97 -27.23
CA ALA A 144 25.42 -13.97 -26.68
C ALA A 144 25.52 -13.11 -25.42
N ARG A 145 24.93 -11.92 -25.42
CA ARG A 145 24.88 -11.03 -24.24
C ARG A 145 24.09 -11.65 -23.11
N PHE A 146 22.95 -12.27 -23.40
CA PHE A 146 22.11 -12.92 -22.40
C PHE A 146 22.82 -14.12 -21.73
N GLN A 147 23.53 -14.97 -22.51
CA GLN A 147 24.32 -16.09 -21.97
C GLN A 147 25.47 -15.61 -21.06
N ASN A 148 25.99 -14.42 -21.28
CA ASN A 148 27.05 -13.82 -20.46
C ASN A 148 26.51 -12.93 -19.34
N LEU A 149 25.18 -12.81 -19.16
CA LEU A 149 24.57 -12.03 -18.10
C LEU A 149 25.03 -12.53 -16.74
N ARG A 150 25.48 -11.62 -15.90
CA ARG A 150 25.85 -11.88 -14.51
C ARG A 150 24.93 -11.09 -13.58
N PHE A 151 24.30 -11.79 -12.66
CA PHE A 151 23.51 -11.17 -11.61
C PHE A 151 24.36 -11.05 -10.33
N HIS A 152 24.65 -9.81 -9.94
CA HIS A 152 25.42 -9.50 -8.73
C HIS A 152 24.54 -8.74 -7.74
N PRO A 153 23.72 -9.45 -6.93
CA PRO A 153 22.87 -8.78 -5.95
C PRO A 153 23.74 -8.16 -4.85
N VAL A 154 23.53 -6.89 -4.58
CA VAL A 154 24.14 -6.20 -3.45
C VAL A 154 23.07 -6.11 -2.35
N PHE A 155 23.27 -6.88 -1.29
CA PHE A 155 22.40 -6.82 -0.11
C PHE A 155 22.89 -5.68 0.79
N THR A 156 22.20 -4.55 0.76
CA THR A 156 22.44 -3.47 1.70
C THR A 156 21.39 -3.55 2.81
N ALA A 157 21.83 -3.54 4.06
CA ALA A 157 20.92 -3.25 5.16
C ALA A 157 20.54 -1.76 5.05
N HIS A 158 19.35 -1.50 4.51
CA HIS A 158 18.73 -0.17 4.61
C HIS A 158 17.81 -0.18 5.84
N PRO A 159 18.32 0.18 7.03
CA PRO A 159 17.52 0.18 8.26
C PRO A 159 16.62 1.44 8.33
N THR A 160 16.06 1.86 7.19
CA THR A 160 15.16 3.02 7.12
C THR A 160 13.85 2.78 7.85
N GLU A 161 13.49 1.52 8.12
CA GLU A 161 12.34 1.17 8.93
C GLU A 161 12.73 0.17 10.02
N ALA A 162 13.02 0.67 11.21
CA ALA A 162 13.18 -0.17 12.40
C ALA A 162 11.82 -0.73 12.85
N ARG A 163 11.23 -1.61 12.07
CA ARG A 163 9.97 -2.29 12.44
C ARG A 163 10.21 -3.29 13.55
N ARG A 164 9.32 -3.28 14.54
CA ARG A 164 9.33 -4.35 15.56
C ARG A 164 9.01 -5.69 14.88
N ARG A 165 9.70 -6.75 15.31
CA ARG A 165 9.45 -8.12 14.80
C ARG A 165 7.97 -8.50 14.91
N ALA A 166 7.27 -8.07 15.95
CA ALA A 166 5.84 -8.32 16.12
C ALA A 166 5.01 -7.73 14.97
N VAL A 167 5.29 -6.49 14.54
CA VAL A 167 4.62 -5.84 13.41
C VAL A 167 4.86 -6.63 12.12
N SER A 168 6.12 -6.96 11.82
CA SER A 168 6.47 -7.75 10.63
C SER A 168 5.81 -9.14 10.62
N SER A 169 5.70 -9.78 11.81
CA SER A 169 5.02 -11.07 11.94
C SER A 169 3.51 -10.96 11.72
N SER A 170 2.86 -9.90 12.19
CA SER A 170 1.43 -9.66 11.93
C SER A 170 1.17 -9.38 10.45
N ILE A 171 2.00 -8.56 9.80
CA ILE A 171 1.88 -8.29 8.35
C ILE A 171 2.03 -9.59 7.55
N ARG A 172 2.98 -10.46 7.90
CA ARG A 172 3.16 -11.76 7.24
C ARG A 172 1.92 -12.64 7.40
N ARG A 173 1.35 -12.75 8.62
CA ARG A 173 0.13 -13.54 8.84
C ARG A 173 -1.08 -12.98 8.09
N LEU A 174 -1.20 -11.66 7.99
CA LEU A 174 -2.22 -11.01 7.16
C LEU A 174 -2.05 -11.35 5.68
N SER A 175 -0.79 -11.38 5.18
CA SER A 175 -0.46 -11.80 3.82
C SER A 175 -0.91 -13.25 3.53
N GLU A 176 -0.57 -14.16 4.44
CA GLU A 176 -0.94 -15.59 4.35
C GLU A 176 -2.48 -15.75 4.35
N LEU A 177 -3.19 -15.00 5.19
CA LEU A 177 -4.66 -15.03 5.26
C LEU A 177 -5.33 -14.46 4.00
N LEU A 178 -4.78 -13.41 3.39
CA LEU A 178 -5.30 -12.90 2.12
C LEU A 178 -5.10 -13.89 0.98
N ALA A 179 -3.94 -14.55 0.92
CA ALA A 179 -3.68 -15.62 -0.06
C ALA A 179 -4.63 -16.81 0.14
N GLU A 180 -4.82 -17.26 1.41
CA GLU A 180 -5.79 -18.33 1.75
C GLU A 180 -7.21 -17.95 1.33
N ARG A 181 -7.60 -16.68 1.55
CA ARG A 181 -8.92 -16.17 1.18
C ARG A 181 -9.18 -16.26 -0.32
N THR A 182 -8.21 -15.94 -1.15
CA THR A 182 -8.30 -16.07 -2.60
C THR A 182 -8.46 -17.53 -3.02
N ALA A 183 -7.72 -18.45 -2.40
CA ALA A 183 -7.79 -19.88 -2.71
C ALA A 183 -9.15 -20.54 -2.38
N VAL A 184 -9.91 -19.97 -1.42
CA VAL A 184 -11.21 -20.51 -1.00
C VAL A 184 -12.38 -19.61 -1.38
N GLU A 185 -12.30 -18.90 -2.49
CA GLU A 185 -13.27 -17.88 -2.91
C GLU A 185 -14.71 -18.40 -2.94
N ALA A 186 -14.93 -19.65 -3.36
CA ALA A 186 -16.24 -20.27 -3.45
C ALA A 186 -16.80 -20.77 -2.10
N ASP A 187 -16.00 -20.89 -1.03
CA ASP A 187 -16.43 -21.37 0.28
C ASP A 187 -16.78 -20.22 1.23
N ALA A 188 -18.06 -19.91 1.34
CA ALA A 188 -18.55 -18.84 2.21
C ALA A 188 -18.26 -19.09 3.72
N ALA A 189 -18.15 -20.32 4.19
CA ALA A 189 -17.82 -20.62 5.58
C ALA A 189 -16.34 -20.38 5.84
N ALA A 190 -15.45 -20.82 4.94
CA ALA A 190 -14.04 -20.52 4.98
C ALA A 190 -13.78 -19.01 4.88
N GLN A 191 -14.46 -18.30 3.99
CA GLN A 191 -14.38 -16.84 3.84
C GLN A 191 -14.70 -16.11 5.16
N ARG A 192 -15.77 -16.51 5.86
CA ARG A 192 -16.14 -15.90 7.15
C ARG A 192 -15.08 -16.17 8.23
N ARG A 193 -14.54 -17.41 8.27
CA ARG A 193 -13.48 -17.77 9.22
C ARG A 193 -12.21 -16.95 8.99
N ILE A 194 -11.78 -16.84 7.74
CA ILE A 194 -10.58 -16.05 7.37
C ILE A 194 -10.80 -14.57 7.67
N THR A 195 -11.97 -14.01 7.34
CA THR A 195 -12.29 -12.60 7.63
C THR A 195 -12.22 -12.30 9.14
N ARG A 196 -12.65 -13.23 10.00
CA ARG A 196 -12.52 -13.08 11.46
C ARG A 196 -11.04 -13.08 11.87
N ARG A 197 -10.22 -13.99 11.35
CA ARG A 197 -8.79 -14.05 11.64
C ARG A 197 -8.05 -12.79 11.13
N LEU A 198 -8.43 -12.26 9.97
CA LEU A 198 -7.92 -10.97 9.49
C LEU A 198 -8.22 -9.85 10.48
N MET A 199 -9.45 -9.78 11.01
CA MET A 199 -9.83 -8.77 12.01
C MET A 199 -9.01 -8.90 13.30
N GLU A 200 -8.81 -10.12 13.80
CA GLU A 200 -8.00 -10.43 14.99
C GLU A 200 -6.53 -9.99 14.81
N GLU A 201 -5.94 -10.23 13.63
CA GLU A 201 -4.58 -9.79 13.32
C GLU A 201 -4.48 -8.27 13.14
N ILE A 202 -5.49 -7.62 12.57
CA ILE A 202 -5.54 -6.15 12.47
C ILE A 202 -5.66 -5.53 13.87
N ASP A 203 -6.47 -6.10 14.77
CA ASP A 203 -6.55 -5.63 16.16
C ASP A 203 -5.20 -5.82 16.90
N THR A 204 -4.53 -6.94 16.67
CA THR A 204 -3.17 -7.17 17.19
C THR A 204 -2.18 -6.14 16.66
N LEU A 205 -2.22 -5.82 15.37
CA LEU A 205 -1.38 -4.81 14.74
C LEU A 205 -1.68 -3.41 15.30
N TRP A 206 -2.95 -3.06 15.47
CA TRP A 206 -3.39 -1.82 16.08
C TRP A 206 -2.86 -1.63 17.51
N ARG A 207 -2.91 -2.67 18.35
CA ARG A 207 -2.44 -2.65 19.74
C ARG A 207 -0.91 -2.72 19.87
N THR A 208 -0.20 -3.08 18.78
CA THR A 208 1.25 -3.20 18.78
C THR A 208 1.90 -1.86 18.49
N SER A 209 2.66 -1.31 19.44
CA SER A 209 3.42 -0.08 19.19
C SER A 209 4.43 -0.29 18.06
N PRO A 210 4.47 0.57 17.02
CA PRO A 210 5.40 0.43 15.90
C PRO A 210 6.86 0.65 16.33
N VAL A 211 7.12 1.44 17.37
CA VAL A 211 8.45 1.83 17.81
C VAL A 211 8.73 1.31 19.22
N ARG A 212 9.96 0.89 19.48
CA ARG A 212 10.44 0.63 20.85
C ARG A 212 10.70 1.96 21.55
N THR A 213 10.00 2.20 22.65
CA THR A 213 10.20 3.40 23.49
C THR A 213 11.31 3.24 24.55
N THR A 214 11.75 2.01 24.80
CA THR A 214 12.84 1.71 25.73
C THR A 214 14.13 1.43 24.96
N LYS A 215 15.19 2.20 25.28
CA LYS A 215 16.56 1.83 24.89
C LYS A 215 16.90 0.45 25.46
N PRO A 216 17.63 -0.38 24.72
CA PRO A 216 18.16 -1.63 25.25
C PRO A 216 19.10 -1.39 26.42
#